data_a98e2a416ece7c6a66703cdf664c732a
#
_entry.id   a98e2a416ece7c6a66703cdf664c732a
#
_cell.length_a   1.000
_cell.length_b   1.000
_cell.length_c   1.000
_cell.angle_alpha   90.00
_cell.angle_beta   90.00
_cell.angle_gamma   90.00
#
_symmetry.space_group_name_H-M   'P 1'
#
loop_
_entity.id
_entity.type
_entity.pdbx_description
1 polymer ?
#
loop_
_entity_poly.entity_id
_entity_poly.type
_entity_poly.pdbx_seq_one_letter_code
_entity_poly.pdbx_strand_id
1 'polypeptide(L)'
;MPSPRWTAEDERNYVADRTVLKKLEARGEEPSQWLADEYAELSERRKQAKRRRPKGEGGVYQRADGMWCVSLELPSTDGKRRRKVIARKDKGAVVAELRNAKKELEKHGNLATSTFTVEKWMQHWMDDIAPVKIRPKTLAGYKTVVNGYIIPILGRKRIDKLTAQDVRTLHTTMQNTPKDPALRGSKDVPEGTEMLSSTYTLLGHNVLSTALKAALREGHVSINVCENVDRPRARITRQKALTLEQAIRLLQHLATRADGPLWATYLLTGARRGEILGLEADRVTDELDLSWQLQRITDISKAPADWEYRELGGTLYLTRPKSSAGWRVIPLVEPLKSILALQMGDQTQGLVFTRNGKPWDPDRATKEWNKLLAEAGLPTDVVLHGARHTLVDLMFEAGVHETITQEIVGHSTAAMTRKYKSKGNSPQLTAAMSSLSKLLEQ
;
A
#
# COMPACT_ATOMS: atom_id res chain seq x y z
N MET A 1 -37.36 -19.83 38.97
CA MET A 1 -36.64 -18.55 38.92
C MET A 1 -35.14 -18.83 38.92
N PRO A 2 -34.29 -18.12 38.18
CA PRO A 2 -32.86 -18.35 38.26
C PRO A 2 -32.36 -17.89 39.62
N SER A 3 -31.62 -18.77 40.32
CA SER A 3 -31.02 -18.46 41.62
C SER A 3 -30.18 -17.18 41.56
N PRO A 4 -30.22 -16.30 42.54
CA PRO A 4 -29.43 -15.07 42.54
C PRO A 4 -27.94 -15.37 42.42
N ARG A 5 -27.22 -14.48 41.75
CA ARG A 5 -25.76 -14.59 41.56
C ARG A 5 -25.06 -14.44 42.89
N TRP A 6 -24.03 -15.25 43.13
CA TRP A 6 -23.10 -15.05 44.24
C TRP A 6 -22.40 -13.71 44.14
N THR A 7 -22.48 -12.88 45.17
CA THR A 7 -21.93 -11.52 45.21
C THR A 7 -20.70 -11.44 46.11
N ALA A 8 -19.99 -10.31 46.07
CA ALA A 8 -18.87 -10.05 46.99
C ALA A 8 -19.36 -9.88 48.45
N GLU A 9 -20.62 -9.52 48.63
CA GLU A 9 -21.28 -9.42 49.93
C GLU A 9 -21.57 -10.83 50.47
N ASP A 10 -22.13 -11.72 49.66
CA ASP A 10 -22.35 -13.13 50.03
C ASP A 10 -21.00 -13.80 50.45
N GLU A 11 -19.89 -13.52 49.79
CA GLU A 11 -18.59 -14.08 50.18
C GLU A 11 -18.08 -13.51 51.50
N ARG A 12 -18.32 -12.23 51.78
CA ARG A 12 -17.94 -11.60 53.07
C ARG A 12 -18.77 -12.21 54.22
N ASN A 13 -20.07 -12.32 54.06
CA ASN A 13 -20.97 -12.90 55.06
C ASN A 13 -20.61 -14.37 55.31
N TYR A 14 -20.43 -15.17 54.27
CA TYR A 14 -20.00 -16.57 54.41
C TYR A 14 -18.68 -16.70 55.20
N VAL A 15 -17.69 -15.83 54.96
CA VAL A 15 -16.38 -15.88 55.66
C VAL A 15 -16.56 -15.41 57.12
N ALA A 16 -17.41 -14.42 57.36
CA ALA A 16 -17.71 -13.94 58.73
C ALA A 16 -18.38 -15.03 59.56
N ASP A 17 -19.46 -15.61 59.06
CA ASP A 17 -20.22 -16.66 59.73
C ASP A 17 -19.36 -17.89 60.01
N ARG A 18 -18.58 -18.31 59.04
CA ARG A 18 -17.61 -19.42 59.19
C ARG A 18 -16.60 -19.14 60.30
N THR A 19 -16.17 -17.88 60.44
CA THR A 19 -15.17 -17.50 61.44
C THR A 19 -15.79 -17.50 62.85
N VAL A 20 -17.05 -17.06 62.95
CA VAL A 20 -17.82 -17.08 64.23
C VAL A 20 -18.07 -18.53 64.64
N LEU A 21 -18.56 -19.37 63.73
CA LEU A 21 -18.82 -20.79 64.01
C LEU A 21 -17.56 -21.53 64.48
N LYS A 22 -16.41 -21.29 63.88
CA LYS A 22 -15.15 -21.89 64.33
C LYS A 22 -14.73 -21.42 65.73
N LYS A 23 -15.01 -20.16 66.09
CA LYS A 23 -14.71 -19.64 67.44
C LYS A 23 -15.64 -20.22 68.48
N LEU A 24 -16.91 -20.40 68.19
CA LEU A 24 -17.87 -21.07 69.08
C LEU A 24 -17.52 -22.53 69.27
N GLU A 25 -17.20 -23.27 68.20
CA GLU A 25 -16.73 -24.65 68.23
C GLU A 25 -15.49 -24.81 69.14
N ALA A 26 -14.51 -23.88 68.99
CA ALA A 26 -13.30 -23.90 69.80
C ALA A 26 -13.51 -23.60 71.31
N ARG A 27 -14.68 -23.00 71.66
CA ARG A 27 -15.10 -22.74 73.02
C ARG A 27 -16.08 -23.77 73.59
N GLY A 28 -16.50 -24.75 72.81
CA GLY A 28 -17.50 -25.74 73.17
C GLY A 28 -18.87 -25.16 73.26
N GLU A 29 -19.14 -24.02 72.62
CA GLU A 29 -20.41 -23.29 72.63
C GLU A 29 -21.23 -23.67 71.39
N GLU A 30 -22.55 -23.94 71.54
CA GLU A 30 -23.43 -24.22 70.40
C GLU A 30 -23.83 -22.90 69.73
N PRO A 31 -23.78 -22.85 68.37
CA PRO A 31 -24.22 -21.68 67.65
C PRO A 31 -25.72 -21.47 67.76
N SER A 32 -26.19 -20.22 67.70
CA SER A 32 -27.60 -19.95 67.56
C SER A 32 -28.18 -20.60 66.33
N GLN A 33 -29.42 -21.05 66.38
CA GLN A 33 -30.12 -21.70 65.29
C GLN A 33 -30.06 -20.81 63.99
N TRP A 34 -30.31 -19.51 64.21
CA TRP A 34 -30.24 -18.53 63.09
C TRP A 34 -28.89 -18.50 62.37
N LEU A 35 -27.77 -18.47 63.11
CA LEU A 35 -26.42 -18.44 62.55
C LEU A 35 -26.07 -19.75 61.80
N ALA A 36 -26.54 -20.88 62.33
CA ALA A 36 -26.34 -22.19 61.70
C ALA A 36 -27.14 -22.28 60.39
N ASP A 37 -28.37 -21.81 60.35
CA ASP A 37 -29.23 -21.83 59.18
C ASP A 37 -28.74 -20.87 58.10
N GLU A 38 -28.31 -19.66 58.45
CA GLU A 38 -27.74 -18.68 57.52
C GLU A 38 -26.44 -19.18 56.88
N TYR A 39 -25.53 -19.75 57.67
CA TYR A 39 -24.32 -20.35 57.16
C TYR A 39 -24.58 -21.55 56.24
N ALA A 40 -25.57 -22.38 56.60
CA ALA A 40 -25.96 -23.52 55.74
C ALA A 40 -26.51 -23.04 54.39
N GLU A 41 -27.37 -22.01 54.38
CA GLU A 41 -27.90 -21.41 53.16
C GLU A 41 -26.80 -20.80 52.31
N LEU A 42 -25.94 -19.95 52.88
CA LEU A 42 -24.80 -19.36 52.18
C LEU A 42 -23.82 -20.44 51.66
N SER A 43 -23.60 -21.52 52.44
CA SER A 43 -22.77 -22.63 52.05
C SER A 43 -23.29 -23.37 50.80
N GLU A 44 -24.60 -23.64 50.76
CA GLU A 44 -25.24 -24.24 49.60
C GLU A 44 -25.28 -23.30 48.39
N ARG A 45 -25.58 -22.03 48.57
CA ARG A 45 -25.51 -21.00 47.50
C ARG A 45 -24.10 -20.89 46.95
N ARG A 46 -23.05 -20.93 47.79
CA ARG A 46 -21.66 -20.93 47.39
C ARG A 46 -21.27 -22.17 46.59
N LYS A 47 -21.72 -23.38 47.02
CA LYS A 47 -21.51 -24.63 46.27
C LYS A 47 -22.15 -24.56 44.88
N GLN A 48 -23.37 -24.01 44.77
CA GLN A 48 -24.06 -23.83 43.50
C GLN A 48 -23.37 -22.78 42.61
N ALA A 49 -22.88 -21.67 43.17
CA ALA A 49 -22.13 -20.65 42.45
C ALA A 49 -20.78 -21.16 41.94
N LYS A 50 -20.06 -21.98 42.76
CA LYS A 50 -18.79 -22.63 42.31
C LYS A 50 -18.98 -23.68 41.22
N ARG A 51 -20.19 -24.28 41.12
CA ARG A 51 -20.54 -25.16 39.99
C ARG A 51 -20.77 -24.41 38.68
N ARG A 52 -21.10 -23.13 38.73
CA ARG A 52 -21.26 -22.26 37.54
C ARG A 52 -19.96 -21.55 37.24
N ARG A 53 -19.32 -21.96 36.14
CA ARG A 53 -18.09 -21.31 35.65
C ARG A 53 -18.39 -19.84 35.25
N PRO A 54 -17.46 -18.91 35.51
CA PRO A 54 -17.59 -17.54 35.02
C PRO A 54 -17.83 -17.50 33.51
N LYS A 55 -18.69 -16.57 33.08
CA LYS A 55 -18.98 -16.35 31.67
C LYS A 55 -17.67 -15.93 30.97
N GLY A 56 -17.22 -16.70 29.93
CA GLY A 56 -15.99 -16.42 29.21
C GLY A 56 -14.80 -17.36 29.51
N GLU A 57 -14.84 -18.18 30.54
CA GLU A 57 -13.73 -19.09 30.89
C GLU A 57 -13.53 -20.30 29.99
N GLY A 58 -14.43 -20.56 29.03
CA GLY A 58 -14.34 -21.69 28.10
C GLY A 58 -14.38 -23.05 28.81
N GLY A 59 -15.45 -23.83 28.60
CA GLY A 59 -15.54 -25.16 29.18
C GLY A 59 -14.73 -26.20 28.43
N VAL A 60 -13.82 -26.91 29.11
CA VAL A 60 -13.18 -28.12 28.54
C VAL A 60 -14.19 -29.28 28.70
N TYR A 61 -14.54 -29.93 27.61
CA TYR A 61 -15.44 -31.08 27.57
C TYR A 61 -14.93 -32.13 26.58
N GLN A 62 -15.35 -33.36 26.77
CA GLN A 62 -15.03 -34.44 25.83
C GLN A 62 -16.23 -34.69 24.93
N ARG A 63 -16.00 -34.77 23.64
CA ARG A 63 -17.02 -35.12 22.63
C ARG A 63 -17.20 -36.64 22.58
N ALA A 64 -18.30 -37.07 21.98
CA ALA A 64 -18.60 -38.49 21.79
C ALA A 64 -17.53 -39.25 20.98
N ASP A 65 -16.77 -38.52 20.11
CA ASP A 65 -15.65 -39.06 19.35
C ASP A 65 -14.34 -39.18 20.16
N GLY A 66 -14.40 -38.96 21.49
CA GLY A 66 -13.24 -39.03 22.38
C GLY A 66 -12.34 -37.81 22.37
N MET A 67 -12.59 -36.82 21.52
CA MET A 67 -11.79 -35.59 21.45
C MET A 67 -12.12 -34.62 22.61
N TRP A 68 -11.09 -34.14 23.27
CA TRP A 68 -11.21 -33.04 24.22
C TRP A 68 -11.36 -31.73 23.48
N CYS A 69 -12.36 -30.96 23.85
CA CYS A 69 -12.71 -29.71 23.20
C CYS A 69 -12.83 -28.57 24.21
N VAL A 70 -12.51 -27.35 23.75
CA VAL A 70 -12.80 -26.11 24.44
C VAL A 70 -13.35 -25.07 23.48
N SER A 71 -14.33 -24.31 23.93
CA SER A 71 -14.90 -23.18 23.18
C SER A 71 -14.52 -21.87 23.86
N LEU A 72 -13.75 -21.05 23.18
CA LEU A 72 -13.39 -19.69 23.63
C LEU A 72 -14.23 -18.66 22.88
N GLU A 73 -14.88 -17.78 23.63
CA GLU A 73 -15.66 -16.69 23.07
C GLU A 73 -14.74 -15.54 22.68
N LEU A 74 -14.92 -15.00 21.48
CA LEU A 74 -14.09 -13.92 20.92
C LEU A 74 -14.89 -12.61 20.92
N PRO A 75 -14.20 -11.45 20.98
CA PRO A 75 -14.85 -10.15 20.81
C PRO A 75 -15.61 -10.09 19.50
N SER A 76 -16.83 -9.55 19.53
CA SER A 76 -17.66 -9.36 18.36
C SER A 76 -17.29 -8.05 17.67
N THR A 77 -17.05 -8.08 16.36
CA THR A 77 -16.84 -6.87 15.54
C THR A 77 -18.12 -6.39 14.87
N ASP A 78 -19.10 -7.31 14.65
CA ASP A 78 -20.31 -7.03 13.85
C ASP A 78 -21.60 -7.38 14.60
N GLY A 79 -21.56 -7.36 15.95
CA GLY A 79 -22.69 -7.80 16.78
C GLY A 79 -22.96 -9.31 16.75
N LYS A 80 -22.29 -10.08 15.91
CA LYS A 80 -22.43 -11.53 15.82
C LYS A 80 -21.48 -12.25 16.79
N ARG A 81 -22.00 -13.27 17.45
CA ARG A 81 -21.22 -14.07 18.41
C ARG A 81 -20.17 -14.90 17.69
N ARG A 82 -18.89 -14.65 18.00
CA ARG A 82 -17.75 -15.40 17.45
C ARG A 82 -17.18 -16.35 18.49
N ARG A 83 -16.88 -17.59 18.09
CA ARG A 83 -16.25 -18.60 18.95
C ARG A 83 -15.11 -19.31 18.23
N LYS A 84 -14.02 -19.59 18.97
CA LYS A 84 -12.97 -20.50 18.53
C LYS A 84 -13.11 -21.82 19.30
N VAL A 85 -13.25 -22.93 18.58
CA VAL A 85 -13.27 -24.26 19.16
C VAL A 85 -11.90 -24.90 18.94
N ILE A 86 -11.29 -25.38 20.03
CA ILE A 86 -10.00 -26.10 20.01
C ILE A 86 -10.32 -27.53 20.39
N ALA A 87 -9.88 -28.49 19.58
CA ALA A 87 -10.09 -29.92 19.80
C ALA A 87 -8.76 -30.68 19.69
N ARG A 88 -8.45 -31.54 20.66
CA ARG A 88 -7.26 -32.42 20.69
C ARG A 88 -7.60 -33.76 21.33
N LYS A 89 -6.80 -34.79 21.03
CA LYS A 89 -6.95 -36.09 21.68
C LYS A 89 -6.58 -36.05 23.16
N ASP A 90 -5.60 -35.23 23.53
CA ASP A 90 -5.15 -35.09 24.91
C ASP A 90 -5.75 -33.86 25.59
N LYS A 91 -6.22 -34.00 26.84
CA LYS A 91 -6.79 -32.96 27.67
C LYS A 91 -5.75 -31.89 28.04
N GLY A 92 -4.50 -32.30 28.34
CA GLY A 92 -3.44 -31.38 28.68
C GLY A 92 -3.10 -30.45 27.53
N ALA A 93 -3.05 -30.97 26.30
CA ALA A 93 -2.82 -30.23 25.08
C ALA A 93 -3.93 -29.18 24.83
N VAL A 94 -5.22 -29.51 25.05
CA VAL A 94 -6.33 -28.55 24.94
C VAL A 94 -6.20 -27.42 25.96
N VAL A 95 -5.85 -27.74 27.22
CA VAL A 95 -5.70 -26.75 28.28
C VAL A 95 -4.51 -25.83 28.02
N ALA A 96 -3.39 -26.36 27.53
CA ALA A 96 -2.21 -25.58 27.18
C ALA A 96 -2.53 -24.62 26.01
N GLU A 97 -3.22 -25.10 24.99
CA GLU A 97 -3.62 -24.27 23.84
C GLU A 97 -4.65 -23.21 24.23
N LEU A 98 -5.58 -23.51 25.16
CA LEU A 98 -6.49 -22.52 25.73
C LEU A 98 -5.75 -21.40 26.46
N ARG A 99 -4.74 -21.74 27.28
CA ARG A 99 -3.91 -20.75 27.98
C ARG A 99 -3.18 -19.84 26.98
N ASN A 100 -2.62 -20.40 25.93
CA ASN A 100 -1.96 -19.64 24.89
C ASN A 100 -2.93 -18.73 24.14
N ALA A 101 -4.11 -19.26 23.78
CA ALA A 101 -5.17 -18.49 23.15
C ALA A 101 -5.67 -17.33 24.04
N LYS A 102 -5.81 -17.54 25.34
CA LYS A 102 -6.18 -16.47 26.29
C LYS A 102 -5.09 -15.39 26.37
N LYS A 103 -3.83 -15.77 26.48
CA LYS A 103 -2.70 -14.82 26.47
C LYS A 103 -2.65 -14.01 25.15
N GLU A 104 -2.89 -14.65 24.03
CA GLU A 104 -2.95 -14.00 22.72
C GLU A 104 -4.13 -13.03 22.63
N LEU A 105 -5.29 -13.42 23.16
CA LEU A 105 -6.49 -12.58 23.24
C LEU A 105 -6.27 -11.35 24.16
N GLU A 106 -5.65 -11.53 25.32
CA GLU A 106 -5.32 -10.44 26.25
C GLU A 106 -4.30 -9.47 25.63
N LYS A 107 -3.29 -10.01 24.93
CA LYS A 107 -2.23 -9.21 24.32
C LYS A 107 -2.69 -8.43 23.08
N HIS A 108 -3.56 -9.01 22.28
CA HIS A 108 -3.91 -8.48 20.95
C HIS A 108 -5.39 -8.13 20.77
N GLY A 109 -6.22 -8.32 21.83
CA GLY A 109 -7.65 -8.01 21.79
C GLY A 109 -8.48 -8.91 20.85
N ASN A 110 -7.85 -9.82 20.10
CA ASN A 110 -8.53 -10.74 19.18
C ASN A 110 -7.70 -12.01 18.98
N LEU A 111 -8.35 -13.09 18.47
CA LEU A 111 -7.70 -14.32 18.06
C LEU A 111 -7.92 -14.55 16.56
N ALA A 112 -6.85 -14.89 15.87
CA ALA A 112 -6.93 -15.31 14.49
C ALA A 112 -7.76 -16.59 14.33
N THR A 113 -8.75 -16.54 13.44
CA THR A 113 -9.63 -17.68 13.12
C THR A 113 -9.43 -18.19 11.69
N SER A 114 -8.43 -17.64 10.99
CA SER A 114 -8.22 -17.93 9.58
C SER A 114 -7.78 -19.36 9.31
N THR A 115 -8.32 -19.94 8.23
CA THR A 115 -7.82 -21.15 7.59
C THR A 115 -7.03 -20.84 6.32
N PHE A 116 -6.91 -19.56 5.97
CA PHE A 116 -6.22 -19.15 4.74
C PHE A 116 -4.72 -19.43 4.81
N THR A 117 -4.17 -19.98 3.73
CA THR A 117 -2.75 -19.88 3.43
C THR A 117 -2.42 -18.51 2.88
N VAL A 118 -1.13 -18.13 2.88
CA VAL A 118 -0.68 -16.86 2.27
C VAL A 118 -1.11 -16.79 0.80
N GLU A 119 -0.95 -17.86 0.04
CA GLU A 119 -1.38 -17.94 -1.36
C GLU A 119 -2.87 -17.63 -1.51
N LYS A 120 -3.75 -18.37 -0.81
CA LYS A 120 -5.21 -18.16 -0.90
C LYS A 120 -5.63 -16.76 -0.46
N TRP A 121 -4.99 -16.22 0.59
CA TRP A 121 -5.27 -14.88 1.04
C TRP A 121 -4.82 -13.82 0.04
N MET A 122 -3.59 -13.94 -0.49
CA MET A 122 -3.08 -12.99 -1.48
C MET A 122 -3.91 -12.98 -2.76
N GLN A 123 -4.36 -14.14 -3.23
CA GLN A 123 -5.27 -14.25 -4.37
C GLN A 123 -6.60 -13.54 -4.07
N HIS A 124 -7.26 -13.89 -2.97
CA HIS A 124 -8.51 -13.24 -2.55
C HIS A 124 -8.34 -11.72 -2.40
N TRP A 125 -7.26 -11.28 -1.74
CA TRP A 125 -6.98 -9.86 -1.58
C TRP A 125 -6.78 -9.14 -2.92
N MET A 126 -6.04 -9.75 -3.86
CA MET A 126 -5.81 -9.20 -5.20
C MET A 126 -7.07 -9.17 -6.08
N ASP A 127 -7.97 -10.12 -5.87
CA ASP A 127 -9.16 -10.26 -6.72
C ASP A 127 -10.36 -9.44 -6.21
N ASP A 128 -10.55 -9.36 -4.90
CA ASP A 128 -11.79 -8.84 -4.33
C ASP A 128 -11.59 -7.57 -3.48
N ILE A 129 -10.44 -7.40 -2.81
CA ILE A 129 -10.25 -6.32 -1.85
C ILE A 129 -9.44 -5.16 -2.43
N ALA A 130 -8.29 -5.49 -3.05
CA ALA A 130 -7.36 -4.48 -3.55
C ALA A 130 -7.92 -3.64 -4.70
N PRO A 131 -8.70 -4.19 -5.66
CA PRO A 131 -9.21 -3.42 -6.80
C PRO A 131 -10.11 -2.24 -6.41
N VAL A 132 -10.81 -2.33 -5.29
CA VAL A 132 -11.69 -1.25 -4.79
C VAL A 132 -10.94 0.07 -4.56
N LYS A 133 -9.62 0.01 -4.22
CA LYS A 133 -8.82 1.18 -3.83
C LYS A 133 -7.55 1.36 -4.64
N ILE A 134 -7.12 0.33 -5.35
CA ILE A 134 -5.84 0.32 -6.05
C ILE A 134 -6.08 0.39 -7.55
N ARG A 135 -5.45 1.35 -8.21
CA ARG A 135 -5.57 1.53 -9.66
C ARG A 135 -5.01 0.34 -10.43
N PRO A 136 -5.58 0.00 -11.60
CA PRO A 136 -5.23 -1.19 -12.38
C PRO A 136 -3.73 -1.34 -12.65
N LYS A 137 -3.04 -0.27 -13.03
CA LYS A 137 -1.57 -0.32 -13.26
C LYS A 137 -0.76 -0.67 -12.00
N THR A 138 -1.16 -0.14 -10.84
CA THR A 138 -0.52 -0.47 -9.56
C THR A 138 -0.83 -1.91 -9.17
N LEU A 139 -2.07 -2.33 -9.38
CA LEU A 139 -2.53 -3.70 -9.12
C LEU A 139 -1.74 -4.71 -9.96
N ALA A 140 -1.50 -4.43 -11.24
CA ALA A 140 -0.65 -5.24 -12.12
C ALA A 140 0.79 -5.38 -11.57
N GLY A 141 1.37 -4.28 -11.07
CA GLY A 141 2.67 -4.30 -10.39
C GLY A 141 2.66 -5.15 -9.11
N TYR A 142 1.59 -5.06 -8.32
CA TYR A 142 1.42 -5.90 -7.13
C TYR A 142 1.28 -7.37 -7.50
N LYS A 143 0.51 -7.70 -8.55
CA LYS A 143 0.35 -9.06 -9.06
C LYS A 143 1.69 -9.69 -9.46
N THR A 144 2.57 -8.90 -10.07
CA THR A 144 3.94 -9.35 -10.41
C THR A 144 4.74 -9.71 -9.15
N VAL A 145 4.68 -8.90 -8.10
CA VAL A 145 5.38 -9.15 -6.83
C VAL A 145 4.78 -10.33 -6.07
N VAL A 146 3.45 -10.40 -6.01
CA VAL A 146 2.73 -11.48 -5.33
C VAL A 146 3.04 -12.83 -5.95
N ASN A 147 2.88 -12.95 -7.26
CA ASN A 147 3.06 -14.22 -7.98
C ASN A 147 4.54 -14.59 -8.14
N GLY A 148 5.41 -13.59 -8.30
CA GLY A 148 6.84 -13.82 -8.52
C GLY A 148 7.63 -14.10 -7.25
N TYR A 149 7.15 -13.64 -6.08
CA TYR A 149 7.97 -13.70 -4.86
C TYR A 149 7.19 -14.10 -3.62
N ILE A 150 6.06 -13.43 -3.30
CA ILE A 150 5.36 -13.68 -2.04
C ILE A 150 4.80 -15.11 -2.00
N ILE A 151 4.07 -15.53 -3.04
CA ILE A 151 3.48 -16.85 -3.12
C ILE A 151 4.57 -17.95 -3.20
N PRO A 152 5.59 -17.87 -4.06
CA PRO A 152 6.63 -18.90 -4.10
C PRO A 152 7.37 -19.11 -2.77
N ILE A 153 7.58 -18.05 -1.99
CA ILE A 153 8.37 -18.09 -0.75
C ILE A 153 7.50 -18.44 0.45
N LEU A 154 6.30 -17.86 0.55
CA LEU A 154 5.45 -17.94 1.74
C LEU A 154 4.11 -18.65 1.52
N GLY A 155 3.71 -18.92 0.29
CA GLY A 155 2.36 -19.30 -0.12
C GLY A 155 1.74 -20.45 0.65
N ARG A 156 2.54 -21.47 0.97
CA ARG A 156 2.09 -22.67 1.71
C ARG A 156 1.83 -22.43 3.19
N LYS A 157 2.35 -21.33 3.76
CA LYS A 157 2.18 -21.02 5.18
C LYS A 157 0.79 -20.43 5.45
N ARG A 158 0.25 -20.74 6.62
CA ARG A 158 -0.98 -20.09 7.09
C ARG A 158 -0.68 -18.64 7.47
N ILE A 159 -1.57 -17.72 7.12
CA ILE A 159 -1.36 -16.29 7.42
C ILE A 159 -1.36 -15.99 8.93
N ASP A 160 -2.11 -16.77 9.73
CA ASP A 160 -2.16 -16.63 11.19
C ASP A 160 -0.93 -17.22 11.90
N LYS A 161 -0.03 -17.88 11.16
CA LYS A 161 1.22 -18.50 11.64
C LYS A 161 2.47 -17.84 11.05
N LEU A 162 2.32 -16.77 10.29
CA LEU A 162 3.46 -16.00 9.81
C LEU A 162 4.23 -15.40 10.98
N THR A 163 5.55 -15.47 10.89
CA THR A 163 6.49 -14.93 11.89
C THR A 163 7.32 -13.80 11.30
N ALA A 164 7.96 -13.01 12.17
CA ALA A 164 8.93 -12.01 11.74
C ALA A 164 10.09 -12.61 10.93
N GLN A 165 10.48 -13.87 11.25
CA GLN A 165 11.52 -14.57 10.50
C GLN A 165 11.08 -14.89 9.07
N ASP A 166 9.80 -15.19 8.84
CA ASP A 166 9.27 -15.42 7.49
C ASP A 166 9.34 -14.18 6.62
N VAL A 167 9.05 -13.01 7.20
CA VAL A 167 9.18 -11.73 6.51
C VAL A 167 10.64 -11.41 6.19
N ARG A 168 11.58 -11.69 7.12
CA ARG A 168 13.03 -11.55 6.84
C ARG A 168 13.48 -12.50 5.74
N THR A 169 12.99 -13.76 5.74
CA THR A 169 13.28 -14.72 4.68
C THR A 169 12.80 -14.20 3.31
N LEU A 170 11.59 -13.61 3.24
CA LEU A 170 11.12 -12.96 2.01
C LEU A 170 12.10 -11.87 1.55
N HIS A 171 12.53 -11.00 2.46
CA HIS A 171 13.48 -9.92 2.11
C HIS A 171 14.80 -10.47 1.58
N THR A 172 15.42 -11.40 2.31
CA THR A 172 16.72 -11.99 1.94
C THR A 172 16.62 -12.74 0.61
N THR A 173 15.57 -13.53 0.42
CA THR A 173 15.38 -14.25 -0.84
C THR A 173 15.20 -13.29 -2.01
N MET A 174 14.39 -12.24 -1.85
CA MET A 174 14.24 -11.23 -2.91
C MET A 174 15.57 -10.53 -3.22
N GLN A 175 16.33 -10.11 -2.21
CA GLN A 175 17.62 -9.43 -2.40
C GLN A 175 18.68 -10.30 -3.07
N ASN A 176 18.60 -11.61 -2.89
CA ASN A 176 19.50 -12.60 -3.52
C ASN A 176 18.94 -13.18 -4.83
N THR A 177 17.83 -12.63 -5.34
CA THR A 177 17.26 -13.04 -6.63
C THR A 177 17.84 -12.20 -7.77
N PRO A 178 18.36 -12.82 -8.84
CA PRO A 178 18.82 -12.09 -10.02
C PRO A 178 17.71 -11.23 -10.62
N LYS A 179 18.08 -10.02 -11.06
CA LYS A 179 17.17 -9.11 -11.76
C LYS A 179 16.73 -9.71 -13.09
N ASP A 180 17.67 -10.33 -13.80
CA ASP A 180 17.38 -11.06 -15.03
C ASP A 180 16.55 -12.32 -14.74
N PRO A 181 15.32 -12.42 -15.29
CA PRO A 181 14.49 -13.60 -15.13
C PRO A 181 15.12 -14.90 -15.62
N ALA A 182 15.98 -14.83 -16.64
CA ALA A 182 16.65 -16.01 -17.23
C ALA A 182 17.61 -16.70 -16.24
N LEU A 183 18.16 -15.94 -15.29
CA LEU A 183 19.11 -16.44 -14.29
C LEU A 183 18.42 -16.90 -12.98
N ARG A 184 17.11 -16.74 -12.87
CA ARG A 184 16.38 -17.12 -11.65
C ARG A 184 16.27 -18.62 -11.52
N GLY A 185 16.71 -19.13 -10.36
CA GLY A 185 16.75 -20.57 -10.11
C GLY A 185 17.95 -21.31 -10.72
N SER A 186 18.84 -20.60 -11.41
CA SER A 186 20.12 -21.16 -11.82
C SER A 186 21.01 -21.41 -10.60
N LYS A 187 21.73 -22.53 -10.61
CA LYS A 187 22.76 -22.82 -9.61
C LYS A 187 24.04 -22.01 -9.81
N ASP A 188 24.31 -21.66 -11.06
CA ASP A 188 25.51 -20.92 -11.48
C ASP A 188 25.09 -19.51 -11.92
N VAL A 189 24.98 -18.62 -10.95
CA VAL A 189 24.75 -17.19 -11.20
C VAL A 189 26.12 -16.52 -11.36
N PRO A 190 26.43 -15.89 -12.51
CA PRO A 190 27.73 -15.25 -12.74
C PRO A 190 28.05 -14.21 -11.66
N GLU A 191 29.33 -14.11 -11.30
CA GLU A 191 29.82 -13.06 -10.40
C GLU A 191 29.52 -11.68 -10.98
N GLY A 192 29.09 -10.73 -10.17
CA GLY A 192 28.70 -9.39 -10.62
C GLY A 192 27.28 -9.28 -11.19
N THR A 193 26.49 -10.37 -11.20
CA THR A 193 25.08 -10.33 -11.62
C THR A 193 24.27 -9.32 -10.79
N GLU A 194 23.53 -8.45 -11.48
CA GLU A 194 22.65 -7.47 -10.83
C GLU A 194 21.48 -8.19 -10.14
N MET A 195 21.37 -8.01 -8.82
CA MET A 195 20.28 -8.55 -8.01
C MET A 195 19.11 -7.58 -7.93
N LEU A 196 17.95 -8.03 -7.46
CA LEU A 196 16.80 -7.16 -7.20
C LEU A 196 17.19 -6.07 -6.20
N SER A 197 16.77 -4.84 -6.50
CA SER A 197 17.08 -3.70 -5.65
C SER A 197 16.37 -3.78 -4.30
N SER A 198 16.96 -3.17 -3.28
CA SER A 198 16.31 -3.00 -1.97
C SER A 198 14.98 -2.24 -2.07
N THR A 199 14.84 -1.33 -3.03
CA THR A 199 13.57 -0.64 -3.33
C THR A 199 12.50 -1.62 -3.83
N TYR A 200 12.86 -2.61 -4.64
CA TYR A 200 11.91 -3.63 -5.09
C TYR A 200 11.54 -4.60 -3.97
N THR A 201 12.49 -4.94 -3.10
CA THR A 201 12.23 -5.71 -1.87
C THR A 201 11.30 -4.94 -0.92
N LEU A 202 11.48 -3.62 -0.79
CA LEU A 202 10.57 -2.75 -0.04
C LEU A 202 9.15 -2.78 -0.63
N LEU A 203 9.01 -2.82 -1.94
CA LEU A 203 7.70 -3.01 -2.58
C LEU A 203 7.06 -4.34 -2.14
N GLY A 204 7.81 -5.44 -2.13
CA GLY A 204 7.35 -6.74 -1.65
C GLY A 204 6.86 -6.70 -0.18
N HIS A 205 7.64 -6.07 0.70
CA HIS A 205 7.26 -5.84 2.09
C HIS A 205 5.95 -5.04 2.20
N ASN A 206 5.83 -3.93 1.46
CA ASN A 206 4.65 -3.05 1.51
C ASN A 206 3.39 -3.76 0.98
N VAL A 207 3.50 -4.57 -0.07
CA VAL A 207 2.39 -5.35 -0.63
C VAL A 207 1.91 -6.38 0.39
N LEU A 208 2.82 -7.18 0.98
CA LEU A 208 2.46 -8.15 2.02
C LEU A 208 1.85 -7.46 3.24
N SER A 209 2.45 -6.38 3.72
CA SER A 209 1.94 -5.61 4.87
C SER A 209 0.53 -5.04 4.61
N THR A 210 0.27 -4.53 3.40
CA THR A 210 -1.05 -4.00 3.03
C THR A 210 -2.11 -5.09 2.99
N ALA A 211 -1.78 -6.27 2.45
CA ALA A 211 -2.66 -7.43 2.45
C ALA A 211 -2.93 -7.96 3.86
N LEU A 212 -1.90 -8.01 4.73
CA LEU A 212 -2.06 -8.41 6.13
C LEU A 212 -2.83 -7.39 6.95
N LYS A 213 -2.77 -6.09 6.63
CA LYS A 213 -3.65 -5.06 7.23
C LYS A 213 -5.13 -5.30 6.90
N ALA A 214 -5.43 -5.76 5.69
CA ALA A 214 -6.78 -6.18 5.34
C ALA A 214 -7.19 -7.43 6.13
N ALA A 215 -6.32 -8.45 6.21
CA ALA A 215 -6.54 -9.66 6.99
C ALA A 215 -6.79 -9.36 8.48
N LEU A 216 -6.07 -8.37 9.03
CA LEU A 216 -6.25 -7.93 10.43
C LEU A 216 -7.64 -7.31 10.65
N ARG A 217 -8.09 -6.44 9.71
CA ARG A 217 -9.43 -5.82 9.79
C ARG A 217 -10.55 -6.84 9.69
N GLU A 218 -10.37 -7.89 8.89
CA GLU A 218 -11.34 -8.97 8.74
C GLU A 218 -11.21 -10.06 9.82
N GLY A 219 -10.22 -9.91 10.74
CA GLY A 219 -10.04 -10.84 11.87
C GLY A 219 -9.41 -12.18 11.49
N HIS A 220 -8.78 -12.28 10.33
CA HIS A 220 -8.05 -13.47 9.89
C HIS A 220 -6.69 -13.62 10.56
N VAL A 221 -6.07 -12.52 10.98
CA VAL A 221 -4.85 -12.47 11.78
C VAL A 221 -5.05 -11.58 12.99
N SER A 222 -4.28 -11.79 14.07
CA SER A 222 -4.31 -10.97 15.28
C SER A 222 -3.37 -9.77 15.22
N ILE A 223 -2.32 -9.86 14.41
CA ILE A 223 -1.32 -8.81 14.19
C ILE A 223 -0.87 -8.79 12.74
N ASN A 224 -0.40 -7.63 12.29
CA ASN A 224 0.36 -7.55 11.04
C ASN A 224 1.85 -7.79 11.35
N VAL A 225 2.32 -9.00 11.08
CA VAL A 225 3.71 -9.40 11.41
C VAL A 225 4.77 -8.55 10.69
N CYS A 226 4.44 -7.91 9.58
CA CYS A 226 5.36 -7.00 8.88
C CYS A 226 5.72 -5.77 9.73
N GLU A 227 4.87 -5.37 10.68
CA GLU A 227 5.14 -4.22 11.56
C GLU A 227 6.22 -4.52 12.61
N ASN A 228 6.52 -5.82 12.83
CA ASN A 228 7.56 -6.28 13.75
C ASN A 228 8.92 -6.50 13.07
N VAL A 229 9.07 -6.05 11.81
CA VAL A 229 10.29 -6.23 11.02
C VAL A 229 10.68 -4.90 10.39
N ASP A 230 11.95 -4.54 10.50
CA ASP A 230 12.50 -3.37 9.83
C ASP A 230 12.28 -3.45 8.32
N ARG A 231 11.80 -2.35 7.75
CA ARG A 231 11.59 -2.25 6.31
C ARG A 231 12.92 -2.18 5.58
N PRO A 232 13.06 -2.86 4.43
CA PRO A 232 14.20 -2.65 3.56
C PRO A 232 14.36 -1.16 3.24
N ARG A 233 15.58 -0.63 3.36
CA ARG A 233 15.84 0.77 3.02
C ARG A 233 15.83 0.93 1.51
N ALA A 234 15.03 1.87 0.99
CA ALA A 234 15.10 2.23 -0.41
C ALA A 234 16.48 2.80 -0.74
N ARG A 235 17.07 2.34 -1.85
CA ARG A 235 18.30 2.96 -2.36
C ARG A 235 17.91 4.30 -2.98
N ILE A 236 18.37 5.39 -2.37
CA ILE A 236 18.22 6.73 -2.94
C ILE A 236 19.28 6.87 -4.04
N THR A 237 18.86 6.81 -5.28
CA THR A 237 19.72 7.12 -6.42
C THR A 237 19.36 8.53 -6.88
N ARG A 238 20.31 9.46 -6.85
CA ARG A 238 20.12 10.77 -7.47
C ARG A 238 19.89 10.55 -8.96
N GLN A 239 18.78 11.04 -9.46
CA GLN A 239 18.53 11.07 -10.90
C GLN A 239 19.49 12.08 -11.53
N LYS A 240 20.11 11.68 -12.65
CA LYS A 240 20.96 12.58 -13.42
C LYS A 240 20.10 13.52 -14.25
N ALA A 241 20.57 14.74 -14.40
CA ALA A 241 19.99 15.80 -15.22
C ALA A 241 21.02 16.26 -16.26
N LEU A 242 20.55 16.91 -17.31
CA LEU A 242 21.41 17.58 -18.30
C LEU A 242 21.82 18.96 -17.74
N THR A 243 23.02 19.39 -18.05
CA THR A 243 23.45 20.79 -17.83
C THR A 243 22.73 21.73 -18.79
N LEU A 244 22.80 23.05 -18.55
CA LEU A 244 22.26 24.07 -19.48
C LEU A 244 22.80 23.87 -20.89
N GLU A 245 24.14 23.76 -21.06
CA GLU A 245 24.79 23.54 -22.34
C GLU A 245 24.29 22.28 -23.05
N GLN A 246 24.15 21.17 -22.30
CA GLN A 246 23.60 19.91 -22.79
C GLN A 246 22.13 20.03 -23.21
N ALA A 247 21.32 20.79 -22.44
CA ALA A 247 19.92 21.03 -22.77
C ALA A 247 19.77 21.86 -24.06
N ILE A 248 20.58 22.91 -24.22
CA ILE A 248 20.64 23.73 -25.44
C ILE A 248 21.06 22.87 -26.65
N ARG A 249 22.13 22.07 -26.52
CA ARG A 249 22.56 21.14 -27.54
C ARG A 249 21.50 20.12 -27.93
N LEU A 250 20.75 19.62 -26.92
CA LEU A 250 19.62 18.73 -27.19
C LEU A 250 18.54 19.44 -28.00
N LEU A 251 18.11 20.66 -27.62
CA LEU A 251 17.11 21.42 -28.36
C LEU A 251 17.52 21.72 -29.80
N GLN A 252 18.79 22.07 -30.04
CA GLN A 252 19.32 22.25 -31.39
C GLN A 252 19.24 20.97 -32.23
N HIS A 253 19.59 19.81 -31.64
CA HIS A 253 19.44 18.53 -32.30
C HIS A 253 17.97 18.20 -32.58
N LEU A 254 17.05 18.50 -31.65
CA LEU A 254 15.63 18.26 -31.80
C LEU A 254 14.98 19.08 -32.92
N ALA A 255 15.49 20.30 -33.18
CA ALA A 255 14.99 21.16 -34.26
C ALA A 255 15.12 20.52 -35.65
N THR A 256 16.04 19.56 -35.83
CA THR A 256 16.27 18.84 -37.11
C THR A 256 15.45 17.55 -37.26
N ARG A 257 14.64 17.18 -36.25
CA ARG A 257 13.94 15.90 -36.19
C ARG A 257 12.43 16.05 -36.33
N ALA A 258 11.80 15.15 -37.04
CA ALA A 258 10.33 15.11 -37.17
C ALA A 258 9.64 14.84 -35.84
N ASP A 259 10.26 14.07 -34.90
CA ASP A 259 9.74 13.83 -33.58
C ASP A 259 10.29 14.80 -32.52
N GLY A 260 11.04 15.80 -32.94
CA GLY A 260 11.66 16.79 -32.08
C GLY A 260 10.70 17.54 -31.18
N PRO A 261 9.53 18.01 -31.68
CA PRO A 261 8.52 18.70 -30.87
C PRO A 261 8.05 17.89 -29.63
N LEU A 262 7.93 16.56 -29.75
CA LEU A 262 7.61 15.68 -28.63
C LEU A 262 8.65 15.81 -27.50
N TRP A 263 9.90 15.67 -27.84
CA TRP A 263 11.00 15.65 -26.87
C TRP A 263 11.32 17.06 -26.31
N ALA A 264 11.17 18.09 -27.14
CA ALA A 264 11.26 19.47 -26.67
C ALA A 264 10.17 19.78 -25.64
N THR A 265 8.94 19.33 -25.87
CA THR A 265 7.85 19.48 -24.91
C THR A 265 8.15 18.79 -23.57
N TYR A 266 8.78 17.61 -23.59
CA TYR A 266 9.26 16.96 -22.36
C TYR A 266 10.26 17.81 -21.60
N LEU A 267 11.26 18.34 -22.30
CA LEU A 267 12.34 19.10 -21.69
C LEU A 267 11.84 20.44 -21.13
N LEU A 268 11.01 21.14 -21.90
CA LEU A 268 10.55 22.51 -21.57
C LEU A 268 9.41 22.55 -20.56
N THR A 269 8.67 21.45 -20.36
CA THR A 269 7.56 21.39 -19.38
C THR A 269 7.88 20.58 -18.14
N GLY A 270 8.89 19.71 -18.21
CA GLY A 270 9.16 18.71 -17.18
C GLY A 270 7.96 17.82 -16.86
N ALA A 271 7.01 17.69 -17.79
CA ALA A 271 5.81 16.90 -17.60
C ALA A 271 6.14 15.40 -17.52
N ARG A 272 5.23 14.63 -16.92
CA ARG A 272 5.42 13.17 -16.87
C ARG A 272 5.21 12.56 -18.25
N ARG A 273 5.89 11.46 -18.53
CA ARG A 273 5.79 10.74 -19.82
C ARG A 273 4.35 10.57 -20.29
N GLY A 274 3.48 10.08 -19.44
CA GLY A 274 2.08 9.85 -19.79
C GLY A 274 1.31 11.14 -20.07
N GLU A 275 1.67 12.26 -19.43
CA GLU A 275 1.01 13.55 -19.63
C GLU A 275 1.28 14.09 -21.05
N ILE A 276 2.53 14.05 -21.50
CA ILE A 276 2.88 14.50 -22.86
C ILE A 276 2.35 13.54 -23.93
N LEU A 277 2.51 12.22 -23.74
CA LEU A 277 1.97 11.26 -24.71
C LEU A 277 0.46 11.24 -24.78
N GLY A 278 -0.22 11.74 -23.75
CA GLY A 278 -1.67 11.87 -23.68
C GLY A 278 -2.18 13.28 -23.90
N LEU A 279 -1.32 14.21 -24.37
CA LEU A 279 -1.71 15.59 -24.67
C LEU A 279 -2.61 15.60 -25.91
N GLU A 280 -3.80 16.20 -25.78
CA GLU A 280 -4.75 16.39 -26.87
C GLU A 280 -4.76 17.85 -27.33
N ALA A 281 -5.03 18.06 -28.61
CA ALA A 281 -4.95 19.38 -29.25
C ALA A 281 -5.90 20.41 -28.63
N ASP A 282 -7.10 20.01 -28.22
CA ASP A 282 -8.08 20.88 -27.55
C ASP A 282 -7.65 21.37 -26.16
N ARG A 283 -6.51 20.85 -25.64
CA ARG A 283 -5.91 21.26 -24.37
C ARG A 283 -4.67 22.11 -24.51
N VAL A 284 -4.37 22.51 -25.74
CA VAL A 284 -3.27 23.40 -26.08
C VAL A 284 -3.86 24.70 -26.56
N THR A 285 -3.85 25.71 -25.70
CA THR A 285 -4.36 27.05 -25.97
C THR A 285 -3.23 28.08 -25.66
N ASP A 286 -3.53 29.19 -25.02
CA ASP A 286 -2.50 30.02 -24.35
C ASP A 286 -1.98 29.35 -23.08
N GLU A 287 -2.55 28.24 -22.72
CA GLU A 287 -2.19 27.39 -21.60
C GLU A 287 -2.08 25.93 -22.05
N LEU A 288 -1.31 25.14 -21.31
CA LEU A 288 -1.13 23.71 -21.52
C LEU A 288 -1.79 22.94 -20.38
N ASP A 289 -2.92 22.28 -20.64
CA ASP A 289 -3.62 21.44 -19.66
C ASP A 289 -3.06 20.01 -19.65
N LEU A 290 -2.32 19.68 -18.57
CA LEU A 290 -1.68 18.40 -18.34
C LEU A 290 -2.49 17.49 -17.40
N SER A 291 -3.82 17.64 -17.37
CA SER A 291 -4.70 16.94 -16.44
C SER A 291 -5.07 15.50 -16.86
N TRP A 292 -4.56 15.01 -17.99
CA TRP A 292 -4.70 13.64 -18.43
C TRP A 292 -3.35 13.00 -18.75
N GLN A 293 -3.31 11.67 -18.73
CA GLN A 293 -2.08 10.93 -19.04
C GLN A 293 -2.38 9.64 -19.80
N LEU A 294 -1.56 9.33 -20.80
CA LEU A 294 -1.58 8.05 -21.48
C LEU A 294 -0.95 6.96 -20.61
N GLN A 295 -1.66 5.87 -20.44
CA GLN A 295 -1.16 4.70 -19.72
C GLN A 295 -1.44 3.42 -20.49
N ARG A 296 -0.53 2.46 -20.37
CA ARG A 296 -0.79 1.08 -20.75
C ARG A 296 -1.42 0.36 -19.57
N ILE A 297 -2.59 -0.25 -19.77
CA ILE A 297 -3.34 -1.00 -18.77
C ILE A 297 -3.77 -2.32 -19.42
N THR A 298 -3.29 -3.43 -18.87
CA THR A 298 -3.56 -4.76 -19.42
C THR A 298 -4.91 -5.32 -18.99
N ASP A 299 -5.41 -4.89 -17.84
CA ASP A 299 -6.70 -5.30 -17.30
C ASP A 299 -7.41 -4.09 -16.67
N ILE A 300 -8.47 -3.63 -17.31
CA ILE A 300 -9.30 -2.51 -16.87
C ILE A 300 -10.56 -2.96 -16.14
N SER A 301 -10.90 -4.25 -16.19
CA SER A 301 -12.20 -4.79 -15.73
C SER A 301 -12.47 -4.52 -14.24
N LYS A 302 -11.40 -4.37 -13.45
CA LYS A 302 -11.47 -4.11 -12.01
C LYS A 302 -11.12 -2.65 -11.65
N ALA A 303 -11.28 -1.72 -12.60
CA ALA A 303 -11.07 -0.30 -12.32
C ALA A 303 -12.10 0.22 -11.30
N PRO A 304 -11.69 1.07 -10.32
CA PRO A 304 -12.63 1.72 -9.42
C PRO A 304 -13.71 2.49 -10.20
N ALA A 305 -14.95 2.44 -9.74
CA ALA A 305 -16.10 3.04 -10.45
C ALA A 305 -16.01 4.57 -10.56
N ASP A 306 -15.30 5.22 -9.65
CA ASP A 306 -15.07 6.66 -9.62
C ASP A 306 -13.85 7.11 -10.42
N TRP A 307 -13.15 6.18 -11.09
CA TRP A 307 -11.95 6.51 -11.85
C TRP A 307 -12.26 6.88 -13.29
N GLU A 308 -11.96 8.12 -13.68
CA GLU A 308 -12.15 8.60 -15.05
C GLU A 308 -11.05 8.07 -15.98
N TYR A 309 -11.46 7.41 -17.05
CA TYR A 309 -10.57 6.96 -18.13
C TYR A 309 -11.29 6.95 -19.46
N ARG A 310 -10.51 7.00 -20.56
CA ARG A 310 -10.99 6.83 -21.95
C ARG A 310 -10.09 5.85 -22.68
N GLU A 311 -10.67 4.94 -23.41
CA GLU A 311 -9.93 3.99 -24.24
C GLU A 311 -9.45 4.65 -25.52
N LEU A 312 -8.18 4.40 -25.90
CA LEU A 312 -7.59 4.83 -27.15
C LEU A 312 -7.35 3.67 -28.12
N GLY A 313 -7.62 2.45 -27.69
CA GLY A 313 -7.45 1.21 -28.43
C GLY A 313 -6.45 0.23 -27.81
N GLY A 314 -6.80 -1.05 -27.81
CA GLY A 314 -6.03 -2.12 -27.22
C GLY A 314 -5.82 -1.97 -25.71
N THR A 315 -4.58 -1.79 -25.29
CA THR A 315 -4.23 -1.63 -23.87
C THR A 315 -3.88 -0.19 -23.49
N LEU A 316 -4.13 0.78 -24.38
CA LEU A 316 -3.81 2.19 -24.17
C LEU A 316 -5.05 2.97 -23.75
N TYR A 317 -4.92 3.68 -22.63
CA TYR A 317 -5.96 4.47 -22.01
C TYR A 317 -5.49 5.85 -21.64
N LEU A 318 -6.33 6.87 -21.86
CA LEU A 318 -6.19 8.16 -21.21
C LEU A 318 -6.84 8.08 -19.83
N THR A 319 -6.13 8.54 -18.81
CA THR A 319 -6.57 8.44 -17.42
C THR A 319 -6.31 9.73 -16.67
N ARG A 320 -7.18 10.05 -15.73
CA ARG A 320 -6.92 11.16 -14.79
C ARG A 320 -5.83 10.81 -13.78
N PRO A 321 -4.98 11.77 -13.38
CA PRO A 321 -4.04 11.60 -12.27
C PRO A 321 -4.76 11.25 -10.96
N LYS A 322 -4.04 10.59 -10.04
CA LYS A 322 -4.60 10.13 -8.75
C LYS A 322 -4.97 11.28 -7.80
N SER A 323 -4.30 12.41 -7.92
CA SER A 323 -4.45 13.55 -7.02
C SER A 323 -4.65 14.84 -7.80
N SER A 324 -5.29 15.83 -7.18
CA SER A 324 -5.43 17.18 -7.72
C SER A 324 -4.09 17.87 -8.03
N ALA A 325 -3.01 17.47 -7.39
CA ALA A 325 -1.66 17.95 -7.70
C ALA A 325 -1.16 17.53 -9.09
N GLY A 326 -1.70 16.42 -9.63
CA GLY A 326 -1.44 16.02 -11.00
C GLY A 326 -2.30 16.76 -12.04
N TRP A 327 -3.29 17.53 -11.60
CA TRP A 327 -4.17 18.31 -12.44
C TRP A 327 -3.59 19.72 -12.51
N ARG A 328 -2.74 19.97 -13.46
CA ARG A 328 -2.12 21.29 -13.61
C ARG A 328 -2.28 21.82 -15.02
N VAL A 329 -2.40 23.12 -15.06
CA VAL A 329 -2.36 23.93 -16.26
C VAL A 329 -1.18 24.87 -16.11
N ILE A 330 -0.33 24.95 -17.11
CA ILE A 330 0.83 25.82 -17.14
C ILE A 330 0.72 26.80 -18.31
N PRO A 331 1.22 28.05 -18.16
CA PRO A 331 1.24 29.00 -19.25
C PRO A 331 2.07 28.47 -20.44
N LEU A 332 1.56 28.65 -21.63
CA LEU A 332 2.27 28.31 -22.87
C LEU A 332 3.00 29.56 -23.38
N VAL A 333 4.33 29.53 -23.30
CA VAL A 333 5.22 30.61 -23.70
C VAL A 333 6.20 30.16 -24.77
N GLU A 334 6.86 31.11 -25.45
CA GLU A 334 7.93 30.78 -26.39
C GLU A 334 9.14 30.11 -25.69
N PRO A 335 9.89 29.23 -26.35
CA PRO A 335 9.68 28.76 -27.74
C PRO A 335 8.65 27.62 -27.87
N LEU A 336 8.12 27.11 -26.75
CA LEU A 336 7.20 25.94 -26.74
C LEU A 336 5.89 26.24 -27.49
N LYS A 337 5.40 27.49 -27.44
CA LYS A 337 4.19 27.92 -28.16
C LYS A 337 4.35 27.71 -29.66
N SER A 338 5.42 28.21 -30.24
CA SER A 338 5.73 28.06 -31.67
C SER A 338 5.99 26.60 -32.06
N ILE A 339 6.67 25.83 -31.21
CA ILE A 339 6.94 24.39 -31.43
C ILE A 339 5.62 23.61 -31.52
N LEU A 340 4.70 23.84 -30.58
CA LEU A 340 3.40 23.14 -30.56
C LEU A 340 2.48 23.61 -31.67
N ALA A 341 2.46 24.90 -32.00
CA ALA A 341 1.70 25.42 -33.14
C ALA A 341 2.14 24.77 -34.44
N LEU A 342 3.46 24.68 -34.69
CA LEU A 342 4.00 23.99 -35.87
C LEU A 342 3.66 22.50 -35.87
N GLN A 343 3.74 21.81 -34.71
CA GLN A 343 3.43 20.39 -34.58
C GLN A 343 1.95 20.08 -34.86
N MET A 344 1.06 20.95 -34.42
CA MET A 344 -0.38 20.76 -34.55
C MET A 344 -0.92 21.21 -35.94
N GLY A 345 -0.31 22.24 -36.54
CA GLY A 345 -0.88 22.85 -37.73
C GLY A 345 -2.35 23.21 -37.49
N ASP A 346 -3.26 22.68 -38.33
CA ASP A 346 -4.71 22.90 -38.22
C ASP A 346 -5.42 21.88 -37.30
N GLN A 347 -4.68 21.04 -36.60
CA GLN A 347 -5.26 20.02 -35.74
C GLN A 347 -5.88 20.67 -34.50
N THR A 348 -7.19 20.43 -34.28
CA THR A 348 -7.95 20.95 -33.13
C THR A 348 -8.40 19.85 -32.16
N GLN A 349 -8.29 18.58 -32.51
CA GLN A 349 -8.74 17.44 -31.70
C GLN A 349 -7.76 16.26 -31.79
N GLY A 350 -7.86 15.35 -30.83
CA GLY A 350 -7.05 14.14 -30.76
C GLY A 350 -5.64 14.39 -30.21
N LEU A 351 -4.82 13.35 -30.20
CA LEU A 351 -3.48 13.43 -29.61
C LEU A 351 -2.54 14.29 -30.47
N VAL A 352 -1.85 15.24 -29.84
CA VAL A 352 -0.84 16.11 -30.46
C VAL A 352 0.34 15.26 -30.96
N PHE A 353 0.74 14.24 -30.24
CA PHE A 353 1.87 13.41 -30.57
C PHE A 353 1.44 11.99 -30.90
N THR A 354 1.55 11.65 -32.18
CA THR A 354 1.28 10.31 -32.70
C THR A 354 2.49 9.74 -33.43
N ARG A 355 2.52 8.43 -33.58
CA ARG A 355 3.51 7.75 -34.43
C ARG A 355 2.78 6.93 -35.47
N ASN A 356 2.94 7.29 -36.74
CA ASN A 356 2.19 6.68 -37.85
C ASN A 356 0.67 6.73 -37.63
N GLY A 357 0.15 7.84 -37.15
CA GLY A 357 -1.28 8.05 -36.85
C GLY A 357 -1.81 7.29 -35.62
N LYS A 358 -0.96 6.61 -34.84
CA LYS A 358 -1.34 5.86 -33.65
C LYS A 358 -0.73 6.47 -32.37
N PRO A 359 -1.35 6.29 -31.21
CA PRO A 359 -0.78 6.72 -29.94
C PRO A 359 0.63 6.12 -29.74
N TRP A 360 1.54 6.93 -29.18
CA TRP A 360 2.87 6.43 -28.81
C TRP A 360 2.76 5.35 -27.73
N ASP A 361 3.52 4.27 -27.93
CA ASP A 361 3.76 3.29 -26.87
C ASP A 361 4.64 3.91 -25.77
N PRO A 362 4.18 4.02 -24.51
CA PRO A 362 4.98 4.59 -23.44
C PRO A 362 6.33 3.91 -23.19
N ASP A 363 6.41 2.58 -23.37
CA ASP A 363 7.68 1.87 -23.15
C ASP A 363 8.65 2.07 -24.30
N ARG A 364 8.13 2.21 -25.52
CA ARG A 364 8.95 2.58 -26.69
C ARG A 364 9.50 4.00 -26.57
N ALA A 365 8.70 4.96 -26.10
CA ALA A 365 9.16 6.32 -25.87
C ALA A 365 10.41 6.38 -24.96
N THR A 366 10.45 5.55 -23.90
CA THR A 366 11.63 5.48 -23.03
C THR A 366 12.88 4.97 -23.77
N LYS A 367 12.75 4.01 -24.67
CA LYS A 367 13.85 3.48 -25.46
C LYS A 367 14.35 4.49 -26.49
N GLU A 368 13.44 5.19 -27.16
CA GLU A 368 13.76 6.22 -28.13
C GLU A 368 14.47 7.42 -27.49
N TRP A 369 14.12 7.79 -26.25
CA TRP A 369 14.83 8.83 -25.50
C TRP A 369 16.32 8.50 -25.32
N ASN A 370 16.66 7.29 -24.90
CA ASN A 370 18.07 6.91 -24.73
C ASN A 370 18.84 6.93 -26.06
N LYS A 371 18.20 6.49 -27.16
CA LYS A 371 18.75 6.54 -28.50
C LYS A 371 18.97 7.99 -28.94
N LEU A 372 17.99 8.86 -28.69
CA LEU A 372 18.08 10.29 -29.01
C LEU A 372 19.28 10.97 -28.31
N LEU A 373 19.50 10.68 -27.02
CA LEU A 373 20.64 11.23 -26.30
C LEU A 373 21.97 10.75 -26.88
N ALA A 374 22.06 9.48 -27.27
CA ALA A 374 23.24 8.94 -27.94
C ALA A 374 23.50 9.64 -29.29
N GLU A 375 22.47 9.84 -30.09
CA GLU A 375 22.57 10.55 -31.41
C GLU A 375 22.99 12.01 -31.22
N ALA A 376 22.56 12.67 -30.17
CA ALA A 376 22.95 14.03 -29.81
C ALA A 376 24.37 14.12 -29.18
N GLY A 377 25.03 12.97 -28.92
CA GLY A 377 26.32 12.90 -28.22
C GLY A 377 26.19 13.34 -26.74
N LEU A 378 25.06 13.03 -26.10
CA LEU A 378 24.75 13.37 -24.71
C LEU A 378 24.80 12.13 -23.80
N PRO A 379 24.91 12.33 -22.46
CA PRO A 379 24.94 11.22 -21.52
C PRO A 379 23.65 10.37 -21.58
N THR A 380 23.79 9.09 -21.93
CA THR A 380 22.66 8.15 -22.10
C THR A 380 22.09 7.62 -20.75
N ASP A 381 22.75 7.93 -19.66
CA ASP A 381 22.30 7.59 -18.30
C ASP A 381 21.32 8.62 -17.68
N VAL A 382 21.02 9.70 -18.42
CA VAL A 382 19.92 10.60 -18.12
C VAL A 382 18.62 9.98 -18.65
N VAL A 383 17.91 9.26 -17.78
CA VAL A 383 16.63 8.61 -18.14
C VAL A 383 15.56 9.64 -18.53
N LEU A 384 14.51 9.25 -19.26
CA LEU A 384 13.45 10.19 -19.68
C LEU A 384 12.87 11.04 -18.53
N HIS A 385 12.72 10.46 -17.33
CA HIS A 385 12.32 11.26 -16.15
C HIS A 385 13.41 12.27 -15.72
N GLY A 386 14.64 12.11 -16.16
CA GLY A 386 15.73 13.07 -15.98
C GLY A 386 15.52 14.38 -16.74
N ALA A 387 14.75 14.40 -17.83
CA ALA A 387 14.33 15.64 -18.47
C ALA A 387 13.58 16.58 -17.50
N ARG A 388 12.75 16.00 -16.62
CA ARG A 388 12.06 16.77 -15.56
C ARG A 388 13.04 17.29 -14.50
N HIS A 389 14.05 16.53 -14.12
CA HIS A 389 15.10 17.01 -13.22
C HIS A 389 15.92 18.11 -13.87
N THR A 390 16.22 17.98 -15.17
CA THR A 390 16.86 19.02 -15.97
C THR A 390 16.06 20.32 -15.89
N LEU A 391 14.74 20.29 -16.14
CA LEU A 391 13.91 21.49 -16.02
C LEU A 391 13.98 22.11 -14.62
N VAL A 392 13.90 21.29 -13.57
CA VAL A 392 13.97 21.79 -12.19
C VAL A 392 15.31 22.50 -11.94
N ASP A 393 16.42 21.89 -12.36
CA ASP A 393 17.75 22.49 -12.18
C ASP A 393 17.89 23.79 -13.00
N LEU A 394 17.40 23.83 -14.24
CA LEU A 394 17.39 25.04 -15.07
C LEU A 394 16.49 26.15 -14.51
N MET A 395 15.37 25.83 -13.92
CA MET A 395 14.49 26.80 -13.23
C MET A 395 15.21 27.42 -12.03
N PHE A 396 15.94 26.63 -11.25
CA PHE A 396 16.76 27.16 -10.15
C PHE A 396 17.88 28.06 -10.66
N GLU A 397 18.55 27.67 -11.76
CA GLU A 397 19.60 28.46 -12.42
C GLU A 397 19.04 29.78 -12.96
N ALA A 398 17.81 29.76 -13.47
CA ALA A 398 17.07 30.96 -13.89
C ALA A 398 16.53 31.82 -12.70
N GLY A 399 16.84 31.45 -11.46
CA GLY A 399 16.41 32.18 -10.26
C GLY A 399 14.92 32.00 -9.92
N VAL A 400 14.25 31.01 -10.46
CA VAL A 400 12.83 30.73 -10.18
C VAL A 400 12.68 30.12 -8.79
N HIS A 401 11.79 30.69 -7.99
CA HIS A 401 11.55 30.22 -6.63
C HIS A 401 11.03 28.77 -6.60
N GLU A 402 11.48 27.98 -5.63
CA GLU A 402 11.16 26.56 -5.51
C GLU A 402 9.66 26.25 -5.56
N THR A 403 8.82 27.08 -4.91
CA THR A 403 7.35 26.87 -4.89
C THR A 403 6.74 27.01 -6.28
N ILE A 404 7.25 27.92 -7.11
CA ILE A 404 6.80 28.12 -8.49
C ILE A 404 7.27 26.95 -9.36
N THR A 405 8.52 26.54 -9.22
CA THR A 405 9.06 25.36 -9.89
C THR A 405 8.24 24.10 -9.57
N GLN A 406 7.90 23.89 -8.28
CA GLN A 406 7.06 22.77 -7.84
C GLN A 406 5.65 22.81 -8.46
N GLU A 407 5.07 24.01 -8.63
CA GLU A 407 3.75 24.20 -9.26
C GLU A 407 3.80 23.86 -10.75
N ILE A 408 4.81 24.33 -11.48
CA ILE A 408 5.03 24.07 -12.91
C ILE A 408 5.20 22.57 -13.14
N VAL A 409 6.10 21.93 -12.40
CA VAL A 409 6.35 20.50 -12.59
C VAL A 409 5.29 19.59 -11.95
N GLY A 410 4.48 20.07 -11.00
CA GLY A 410 3.44 19.31 -10.31
C GLY A 410 4.01 18.32 -9.29
N HIS A 411 4.87 18.76 -8.38
CA HIS A 411 5.33 17.98 -7.22
C HIS A 411 4.30 18.05 -6.08
N SER A 412 4.01 16.90 -5.44
CA SER A 412 2.87 16.73 -4.53
C SER A 412 3.00 17.38 -3.15
N THR A 413 4.18 17.84 -2.75
CA THR A 413 4.43 18.31 -1.38
C THR A 413 3.91 19.72 -1.07
N ALA A 414 3.80 20.59 -2.05
CA ALA A 414 3.23 21.96 -1.87
C ALA A 414 1.74 22.05 -2.26
N ALA A 415 1.21 21.12 -3.02
CA ALA A 415 -0.14 21.19 -3.61
C ALA A 415 -1.28 20.84 -2.64
N MET A 416 -1.01 20.26 -1.47
CA MET A 416 -2.07 19.92 -0.50
C MET A 416 -2.67 21.17 0.17
N THR A 417 -2.00 22.31 0.14
CA THR A 417 -2.45 23.52 0.83
C THR A 417 -3.28 24.47 -0.06
N ARG A 418 -3.30 24.24 -1.39
CA ARG A 418 -3.92 25.20 -2.33
C ARG A 418 -5.13 24.62 -3.06
N LYS A 419 -6.15 24.25 -2.29
CA LYS A 419 -7.41 23.71 -2.83
C LYS A 419 -8.23 24.67 -3.69
N TYR A 420 -7.88 25.97 -3.80
CA TYR A 420 -8.74 27.03 -4.36
C TYR A 420 -8.02 28.21 -5.03
N LYS A 421 -6.85 28.03 -5.67
CA LYS A 421 -6.36 29.10 -6.56
C LYS A 421 -6.71 28.81 -8.02
N SER A 422 -7.14 29.85 -8.72
CA SER A 422 -7.41 29.84 -10.16
C SER A 422 -6.26 29.17 -10.91
N LYS A 423 -6.59 28.20 -11.71
CA LYS A 423 -5.64 27.42 -12.50
C LYS A 423 -5.07 28.28 -13.63
N GLY A 424 -3.75 28.17 -13.85
CA GLY A 424 -3.11 28.50 -15.11
C GLY A 424 -2.63 29.93 -15.33
N ASN A 425 -3.29 30.94 -14.83
CA ASN A 425 -3.02 32.35 -15.22
C ASN A 425 -2.38 33.17 -14.08
N SER A 426 -1.34 32.64 -13.43
CA SER A 426 -0.55 33.45 -12.48
C SER A 426 0.53 34.23 -13.27
N PRO A 427 0.63 35.59 -13.15
CA PRO A 427 1.73 36.33 -13.72
C PRO A 427 3.11 35.78 -13.30
N GLN A 428 3.21 35.17 -12.13
CA GLN A 428 4.42 34.57 -11.62
C GLN A 428 4.80 33.29 -12.40
N LEU A 429 3.83 32.47 -12.81
CA LEU A 429 4.09 31.29 -13.65
C LEU A 429 4.55 31.71 -15.04
N THR A 430 3.91 32.73 -15.63
CA THR A 430 4.31 33.24 -16.94
C THR A 430 5.71 33.85 -16.88
N ALA A 431 6.03 34.65 -15.87
CA ALA A 431 7.35 35.22 -15.67
C ALA A 431 8.43 34.14 -15.50
N ALA A 432 8.13 33.07 -14.73
CA ALA A 432 9.04 31.94 -14.53
C ALA A 432 9.34 31.20 -15.83
N MET A 433 8.31 30.91 -16.63
CA MET A 433 8.48 30.25 -17.93
C MET A 433 9.24 31.16 -18.92
N SER A 434 9.00 32.46 -18.91
CA SER A 434 9.74 33.44 -19.71
C SER A 434 11.21 33.58 -19.29
N SER A 435 11.52 33.47 -17.99
CA SER A 435 12.90 33.44 -17.48
C SER A 435 13.66 32.22 -17.97
N LEU A 436 13.00 31.04 -18.00
CA LEU A 436 13.56 29.83 -18.58
C LEU A 436 13.84 30.02 -20.08
N SER A 437 12.91 30.60 -20.86
CA SER A 437 13.12 30.86 -22.28
C SER A 437 14.36 31.73 -22.52
N LYS A 438 14.49 32.82 -21.77
CA LYS A 438 15.67 33.73 -21.86
C LYS A 438 16.98 33.01 -21.51
N LEU A 439 16.97 32.09 -20.55
CA LEU A 439 18.17 31.31 -20.20
C LEU A 439 18.60 30.40 -21.33
N LEU A 440 17.64 29.83 -22.07
CA LEU A 440 17.90 28.90 -23.19
C LEU A 440 18.29 29.61 -24.50
N GLU A 441 18.10 30.93 -24.62
CA GLU A 441 18.48 31.75 -25.75
C GLU A 441 19.96 32.23 -25.70
N GLN A 442 20.65 32.05 -24.56
CA GLN A 442 22.07 32.37 -24.38
C GLN A 442 22.97 31.30 -25.01
#